data_886a39ac6c2575b4f7bcdb102ebdb0d0
#
_entry.id   886a39ac6c2575b4f7bcdb102ebdb0d0
#
_cell.length_a   1.000
_cell.length_b   1.000
_cell.length_c   1.000
_cell.angle_alpha   90.00
_cell.angle_beta   90.00
_cell.angle_gamma   90.00
#
_symmetry.space_group_name_H-M   'P 1'
#
loop_
_entity.id
_entity.type
_entity.pdbx_description
1 polymer ?
#
loop_
_entity_poly.entity_id
_entity_poly.type
_entity_poly.pdbx_seq_one_letter_code
_entity_poly.pdbx_strand_id
1 'polypeptide(L)'
;MKIAIVDDKLTEQNMLNNYITSWAYENNLPTEICTYQNGESFSRAIQSTSFDIVFMDIIMEGKNGIETARSLRESSLSTLLIFITSSREFMAQAFPCRAFDYVIKPYTAERISQVLDDAARALGKHIEIIEIGADKFLLSDILYVFSDSNYCEIFTMDAQTKVRISFTELSKKLEQHPSFMIVGRGIIVNFENTSHISGNDCVMSNGEKIPVSRRKLQETERAFYDWQFKKMLSKE
;
A
#
# COMPACT_ATOMS: atom_id res chain seq x y z
N MET A 1 -0.26 -8.01 1.32
CA MET A 1 1.09 -7.83 0.75
C MET A 1 1.92 -9.06 1.00
N LYS A 2 2.74 -9.54 0.05
CA LYS A 2 3.58 -10.73 0.23
C LYS A 2 5.04 -10.32 0.25
N ILE A 3 5.73 -10.64 1.37
CA ILE A 3 7.12 -10.21 1.61
C ILE A 3 8.00 -11.44 1.77
N ALA A 4 9.17 -11.45 1.14
CA ALA A 4 10.21 -12.42 1.38
C ALA A 4 11.33 -11.82 2.23
N ILE A 5 11.88 -12.62 3.14
CA ILE A 5 13.12 -12.34 3.90
C ILE A 5 14.12 -13.43 3.52
N VAL A 6 15.27 -13.03 2.98
CA VAL A 6 16.35 -13.94 2.56
C VAL A 6 17.61 -13.56 3.33
N ASP A 7 17.96 -14.38 4.31
CA ASP A 7 19.11 -14.16 5.22
C ASP A 7 19.53 -15.54 5.78
N ASP A 8 20.79 -15.84 5.90
CA ASP A 8 21.29 -17.13 6.42
C ASP A 8 21.25 -17.21 7.96
N LYS A 9 21.02 -16.05 8.64
CA LYS A 9 20.96 -15.97 10.10
C LYS A 9 19.53 -15.91 10.61
N LEU A 10 19.09 -16.95 11.29
CA LEU A 10 17.74 -17.00 11.90
C LEU A 10 17.45 -15.84 12.85
N THR A 11 18.46 -15.34 13.56
CA THR A 11 18.30 -14.17 14.45
C THR A 11 17.93 -12.92 13.69
N GLU A 12 18.54 -12.67 12.54
CA GLU A 12 18.24 -11.54 11.65
C GLU A 12 16.86 -11.70 11.02
N GLN A 13 16.53 -12.89 10.52
CA GLN A 13 15.19 -13.20 9.98
C GLN A 13 14.10 -12.92 11.01
N ASN A 14 14.27 -13.40 12.26
CA ASN A 14 13.28 -13.23 13.33
C ASN A 14 13.12 -11.75 13.72
N MET A 15 14.24 -11.02 13.83
CA MET A 15 14.20 -9.60 14.15
C MET A 15 13.47 -8.80 13.06
N LEU A 16 13.80 -9.03 11.79
CA LEU A 16 13.17 -8.35 10.67
C LEU A 16 11.68 -8.73 10.54
N ASN A 17 11.36 -10.02 10.73
CA ASN A 17 9.98 -10.50 10.75
C ASN A 17 9.15 -9.77 11.83
N ASN A 18 9.68 -9.61 13.04
CA ASN A 18 9.00 -8.87 14.10
C ASN A 18 8.76 -7.41 13.72
N TYR A 19 9.75 -6.72 13.15
CA TYR A 19 9.58 -5.33 12.71
C TYR A 19 8.52 -5.20 11.60
N ILE A 20 8.54 -6.09 10.60
CA ILE A 20 7.55 -6.10 9.52
C ILE A 20 6.15 -6.41 10.07
N THR A 21 6.04 -7.38 10.98
CA THR A 21 4.75 -7.77 11.59
C THR A 21 4.16 -6.62 12.40
N SER A 22 4.98 -5.94 13.24
CA SER A 22 4.53 -4.78 14.01
C SER A 22 4.08 -3.65 13.10
N TRP A 23 4.87 -3.32 12.08
CA TRP A 23 4.52 -2.31 11.09
C TRP A 23 3.22 -2.65 10.35
N ALA A 24 3.07 -3.91 9.90
CA ALA A 24 1.88 -4.37 9.20
C ALA A 24 0.62 -4.28 10.07
N TYR A 25 0.75 -4.62 11.36
CA TYR A 25 -0.33 -4.50 12.35
C TYR A 25 -0.72 -3.03 12.58
N GLU A 26 0.25 -2.15 12.83
CA GLU A 26 0.02 -0.72 13.07
C GLU A 26 -0.64 -0.03 11.88
N ASN A 27 -0.34 -0.53 10.68
CA ASN A 27 -0.87 0.02 9.42
C ASN A 27 -2.09 -0.76 8.89
N ASN A 28 -2.63 -1.74 9.62
CA ASN A 28 -3.75 -2.59 9.19
C ASN A 28 -3.56 -3.21 7.79
N LEU A 29 -2.31 -3.55 7.42
CA LEU A 29 -1.99 -4.09 6.11
C LEU A 29 -1.83 -5.61 6.18
N PRO A 30 -2.78 -6.41 5.68
CA PRO A 30 -2.64 -7.87 5.62
C PRO A 30 -1.34 -8.24 4.91
N THR A 31 -0.43 -8.90 5.64
CA THR A 31 0.91 -9.20 5.14
C THR A 31 1.26 -10.66 5.40
N GLU A 32 1.65 -11.37 4.34
CA GLU A 32 2.21 -12.71 4.39
C GLU A 32 3.72 -12.60 4.31
N ILE A 33 4.45 -13.20 5.27
CA ILE A 33 5.91 -13.15 5.33
C ILE A 33 6.45 -14.57 5.13
N CYS A 34 7.34 -14.72 4.15
CA CYS A 34 8.04 -15.96 3.84
C CYS A 34 9.54 -15.80 4.10
N THR A 35 10.17 -16.72 4.82
CA THR A 35 11.60 -16.66 5.15
C THR A 35 12.39 -17.72 4.40
N TYR A 36 13.60 -17.37 3.94
CA TYR A 36 14.51 -18.24 3.20
C TYR A 36 15.92 -18.11 3.77
N GLN A 37 16.57 -19.22 4.02
CA GLN A 37 17.91 -19.26 4.65
C GLN A 37 19.07 -19.10 3.64
N ASN A 38 18.80 -19.14 2.34
CA ASN A 38 19.82 -18.99 1.30
C ASN A 38 19.22 -18.59 -0.04
N GLY A 39 20.08 -18.13 -0.95
CA GLY A 39 19.69 -17.70 -2.28
C GLY A 39 19.11 -18.81 -3.16
N GLU A 40 19.53 -20.07 -2.95
CA GLU A 40 19.05 -21.22 -3.72
C GLU A 40 17.59 -21.57 -3.39
N SER A 41 17.21 -21.57 -2.12
CA SER A 41 15.84 -21.84 -1.67
C SER A 41 14.90 -20.75 -2.15
N PHE A 42 15.33 -19.49 -2.07
CA PHE A 42 14.57 -18.35 -2.60
C PHE A 42 14.46 -18.41 -4.12
N SER A 43 15.57 -18.71 -4.84
CA SER A 43 15.55 -18.80 -6.32
C SER A 43 14.60 -19.90 -6.83
N ARG A 44 14.39 -20.96 -6.07
CA ARG A 44 13.35 -21.97 -6.37
C ARG A 44 11.95 -21.46 -6.11
N ALA A 45 11.74 -20.72 -5.01
CA ALA A 45 10.43 -20.20 -4.63
C ALA A 45 9.88 -19.19 -5.64
N ILE A 46 10.70 -18.31 -6.22
CA ILE A 46 10.27 -17.31 -7.20
C ILE A 46 9.79 -17.90 -8.53
N GLN A 47 10.03 -19.19 -8.79
CA GLN A 47 9.52 -19.86 -10.00
C GLN A 47 7.99 -20.09 -9.94
N SER A 48 7.43 -20.15 -8.72
CA SER A 48 6.00 -20.43 -8.51
C SER A 48 5.30 -19.40 -7.62
N THR A 49 6.05 -18.48 -7.02
CA THR A 49 5.52 -17.50 -6.07
C THR A 49 6.03 -16.10 -6.43
N SER A 50 5.10 -15.15 -6.55
CA SER A 50 5.43 -13.73 -6.70
C SER A 50 5.46 -13.05 -5.34
N PHE A 51 6.38 -12.10 -5.17
CA PHE A 51 6.52 -11.28 -3.97
C PHE A 51 6.36 -9.81 -4.34
N ASP A 52 5.73 -9.04 -3.44
CA ASP A 52 5.66 -7.58 -3.56
C ASP A 52 6.99 -6.94 -3.16
N ILE A 53 7.59 -7.42 -2.06
CA ILE A 53 8.84 -6.91 -1.49
C ILE A 53 9.75 -8.08 -1.16
N VAL A 54 11.04 -7.91 -1.38
CA VAL A 54 12.10 -8.86 -0.96
C VAL A 54 13.15 -8.11 -0.17
N PHE A 55 13.34 -8.50 1.07
CA PHE A 55 14.50 -8.12 1.88
C PHE A 55 15.57 -9.21 1.71
N MET A 56 16.76 -8.82 1.31
CA MET A 56 17.81 -9.77 0.95
C MET A 56 19.15 -9.38 1.55
N ASP A 57 19.74 -10.29 2.35
CA ASP A 57 21.14 -10.12 2.72
C ASP A 57 22.03 -10.41 1.51
N ILE A 58 23.08 -9.62 1.38
CA ILE A 58 24.10 -9.82 0.34
C ILE A 58 25.11 -10.88 0.76
N ILE A 59 25.47 -10.89 2.03
CA ILE A 59 26.53 -11.76 2.57
C ILE A 59 25.88 -12.99 3.18
N MET A 60 25.73 -14.01 2.37
CA MET A 60 25.17 -15.32 2.77
C MET A 60 26.10 -16.44 2.32
N GLU A 61 26.05 -17.59 3.00
CA GLU A 61 26.72 -18.79 2.56
C GLU A 61 26.11 -19.31 1.23
N GLY A 62 26.97 -19.79 0.32
CA GLY A 62 26.55 -20.28 -1.00
C GLY A 62 26.29 -19.15 -2.01
N LYS A 63 25.13 -19.15 -2.64
CA LYS A 63 24.75 -18.12 -3.61
C LYS A 63 24.53 -16.78 -2.90
N ASN A 64 25.39 -15.80 -3.19
CA ASN A 64 25.27 -14.47 -2.56
C ASN A 64 24.02 -13.71 -2.99
N GLY A 65 23.66 -12.67 -2.21
CA GLY A 65 22.45 -11.88 -2.45
C GLY A 65 22.42 -11.15 -3.79
N ILE A 66 23.58 -10.72 -4.33
CA ILE A 66 23.64 -10.05 -5.64
C ILE A 66 23.30 -11.03 -6.78
N GLU A 67 23.86 -12.23 -6.74
CA GLU A 67 23.53 -13.27 -7.73
C GLU A 67 22.06 -13.71 -7.63
N THR A 68 21.54 -13.82 -6.41
CA THR A 68 20.14 -14.13 -6.14
C THR A 68 19.22 -13.04 -6.66
N ALA A 69 19.60 -11.76 -6.48
CA ALA A 69 18.87 -10.61 -6.99
C ALA A 69 18.82 -10.55 -8.53
N ARG A 70 19.88 -10.97 -9.20
CA ARG A 70 19.86 -11.08 -10.67
C ARG A 70 18.84 -12.11 -11.13
N SER A 71 18.81 -13.30 -10.47
CA SER A 71 17.77 -14.31 -10.77
C SER A 71 16.34 -13.80 -10.48
N LEU A 72 16.16 -13.01 -9.43
CA LEU A 72 14.88 -12.33 -9.17
C LEU A 72 14.49 -11.41 -10.34
N ARG A 73 15.43 -10.62 -10.88
CA ARG A 73 15.16 -9.68 -11.98
C ARG A 73 14.83 -10.37 -13.30
N GLU A 74 15.34 -11.57 -13.52
CA GLU A 74 14.93 -12.41 -14.66
C GLU A 74 13.48 -12.89 -14.53
N SER A 75 12.99 -13.08 -13.30
CA SER A 75 11.62 -13.55 -13.02
C SER A 75 10.63 -12.41 -12.82
N SER A 76 11.04 -11.30 -12.21
CA SER A 76 10.17 -10.16 -11.87
C SER A 76 10.92 -8.83 -11.86
N LEU A 77 10.40 -7.89 -12.62
CA LEU A 77 10.87 -6.49 -12.61
C LEU A 77 10.11 -5.62 -11.61
N SER A 78 8.89 -6.01 -11.25
CA SER A 78 7.98 -5.23 -10.38
C SER A 78 8.18 -5.47 -8.88
N THR A 79 8.84 -6.56 -8.49
CA THR A 79 9.15 -6.84 -7.08
C THR A 79 10.12 -5.78 -6.54
N LEU A 80 9.78 -5.13 -5.44
CA LEU A 80 10.68 -4.19 -4.76
C LEU A 80 11.76 -4.96 -4.00
N LEU A 81 13.01 -4.77 -4.40
CA LEU A 81 14.17 -5.41 -3.79
C LEU A 81 14.88 -4.44 -2.84
N ILE A 82 15.00 -4.84 -1.58
CA ILE A 82 15.69 -4.09 -0.54
C ILE A 82 16.85 -4.94 -0.05
N PHE A 83 18.07 -4.45 -0.23
CA PHE A 83 19.22 -5.13 0.36
C PHE A 83 19.38 -4.77 1.83
N ILE A 84 19.65 -5.77 2.66
CA ILE A 84 20.04 -5.60 4.07
C ILE A 84 21.38 -6.28 4.28
N THR A 85 22.41 -5.53 4.61
CA THR A 85 23.77 -6.10 4.69
C THR A 85 24.66 -5.36 5.66
N SER A 86 25.74 -6.00 6.15
CA SER A 86 26.74 -5.38 7.01
C SER A 86 27.82 -4.58 6.26
N SER A 87 27.87 -4.64 4.92
CA SER A 87 28.90 -3.97 4.12
C SER A 87 28.31 -2.94 3.16
N ARG A 88 29.02 -1.82 2.98
CA ARG A 88 28.70 -0.80 1.96
C ARG A 88 29.37 -1.06 0.61
N GLU A 89 30.29 -1.99 0.54
CA GLU A 89 31.10 -2.27 -0.66
C GLU A 89 30.28 -2.76 -1.84
N PHE A 90 29.11 -3.35 -1.58
CA PHE A 90 28.24 -3.90 -2.60
C PHE A 90 27.24 -2.90 -3.20
N MET A 91 27.23 -1.62 -2.73
CA MET A 91 26.30 -0.61 -3.25
C MET A 91 26.37 -0.45 -4.78
N ALA A 92 27.57 -0.41 -5.34
CA ALA A 92 27.74 -0.30 -6.78
C ALA A 92 27.17 -1.51 -7.54
N GLN A 93 27.21 -2.70 -6.93
CA GLN A 93 26.70 -3.93 -7.52
C GLN A 93 25.18 -4.09 -7.33
N ALA A 94 24.59 -3.41 -6.32
CA ALA A 94 23.15 -3.39 -6.08
C ALA A 94 22.39 -2.56 -7.13
N PHE A 95 23.04 -1.53 -7.69
CA PHE A 95 22.40 -0.64 -8.66
C PHE A 95 21.92 -1.37 -9.94
N PRO A 96 22.70 -2.25 -10.60
CA PRO A 96 22.22 -3.03 -11.75
C PRO A 96 21.07 -3.98 -11.41
N CYS A 97 20.92 -4.38 -10.12
CA CYS A 97 19.80 -5.19 -9.65
C CYS A 97 18.52 -4.38 -9.46
N ARG A 98 18.51 -3.07 -9.77
CA ARG A 98 17.39 -2.16 -9.53
C ARG A 98 16.89 -2.27 -8.09
N ALA A 99 17.83 -2.18 -7.13
CA ALA A 99 17.48 -2.14 -5.72
C ALA A 99 16.60 -0.93 -5.44
N PHE A 100 15.50 -1.14 -4.72
CA PHE A 100 14.62 -0.09 -4.26
C PHE A 100 15.27 0.69 -3.10
N ASP A 101 15.91 -0.03 -2.17
CA ASP A 101 16.62 0.57 -1.05
C ASP A 101 17.79 -0.33 -0.62
N TYR A 102 18.68 0.25 0.21
CA TYR A 102 19.86 -0.39 0.74
C TYR A 102 20.02 -0.05 2.24
N VAL A 103 19.84 -1.05 3.10
CA VAL A 103 19.86 -0.91 4.55
C VAL A 103 21.14 -1.54 5.11
N ILE A 104 21.87 -0.77 5.91
CA ILE A 104 23.10 -1.25 6.58
C ILE A 104 22.76 -1.80 7.96
N LYS A 105 23.24 -3.00 8.26
CA LYS A 105 23.22 -3.59 9.61
C LYS A 105 24.26 -2.90 10.51
N PRO A 106 23.95 -2.61 11.81
CA PRO A 106 22.67 -2.80 12.47
C PRO A 106 21.65 -1.73 12.06
N TYR A 107 20.38 -2.10 12.00
CA TYR A 107 19.27 -1.21 11.67
C TYR A 107 18.24 -1.17 12.82
N THR A 108 17.42 -0.12 12.85
CA THR A 108 16.38 0.07 13.85
C THR A 108 15.00 -0.25 13.27
N ALA A 109 14.00 -0.43 14.16
CA ALA A 109 12.61 -0.63 13.75
C ALA A 109 12.10 0.57 12.93
N GLU A 110 12.46 1.78 13.30
CA GLU A 110 12.07 3.01 12.61
C GLU A 110 12.61 3.05 11.18
N ARG A 111 13.86 2.57 10.95
CA ARG A 111 14.44 2.51 9.59
C ARG A 111 13.68 1.50 8.73
N ILE A 112 13.31 0.36 9.27
CA ILE A 112 12.51 -0.64 8.55
C ILE A 112 11.11 -0.12 8.27
N SER A 113 10.46 0.56 9.25
CA SER A 113 9.17 1.24 9.03
C SER A 113 9.23 2.22 7.86
N GLN A 114 10.24 3.10 7.82
CA GLN A 114 10.42 4.08 6.73
C GLN A 114 10.52 3.39 5.36
N VAL A 115 11.34 2.32 5.27
CA VAL A 115 11.51 1.54 4.03
C VAL A 115 10.20 0.90 3.59
N LEU A 116 9.42 0.36 4.53
CA LEU A 116 8.13 -0.26 4.26
C LEU A 116 7.09 0.78 3.84
N ASP A 117 7.09 1.98 4.44
CA ASP A 117 6.22 3.09 4.05
C ASP A 117 6.51 3.53 2.61
N ASP A 118 7.79 3.68 2.26
CA ASP A 118 8.21 4.05 0.90
C ASP A 118 7.85 2.94 -0.10
N ALA A 119 8.06 1.67 0.27
CA ALA A 119 7.71 0.52 -0.55
C ALA A 119 6.18 0.39 -0.74
N ALA A 120 5.40 0.57 0.31
CA ALA A 120 3.94 0.53 0.23
C ALA A 120 3.40 1.63 -0.68
N ARG A 121 3.98 2.85 -0.60
CA ARG A 121 3.67 3.95 -1.53
C ARG A 121 4.00 3.59 -2.97
N ALA A 122 5.18 3.06 -3.23
CA ALA A 122 5.62 2.68 -4.57
C ALA A 122 4.74 1.56 -5.19
N LEU A 123 4.21 0.67 -4.35
CA LEU A 123 3.29 -0.39 -4.76
C LEU A 123 1.85 0.10 -4.94
N GLY A 124 1.57 1.38 -4.70
CA GLY A 124 0.21 1.93 -4.67
C GLY A 124 -0.63 1.35 -3.52
N LYS A 125 0.00 0.79 -2.51
CA LYS A 125 -0.61 0.29 -1.26
C LYS A 125 -0.44 1.33 -0.16
N HIS A 126 -0.72 2.58 -0.50
CA HIS A 126 -0.55 3.71 0.41
C HIS A 126 -1.56 3.58 1.56
N ILE A 127 -1.02 3.42 2.76
CA ILE A 127 -1.82 3.42 3.99
C ILE A 127 -1.91 4.87 4.44
N GLU A 128 -2.95 5.55 3.97
CA GLU A 128 -3.32 6.84 4.52
C GLU A 128 -4.38 6.62 5.59
N ILE A 129 -4.02 6.89 6.85
CA ILE A 129 -4.96 6.88 7.97
C ILE A 129 -5.49 8.29 8.16
N ILE A 130 -6.81 8.43 8.24
CA ILE A 130 -7.47 9.66 8.63
C ILE A 130 -8.09 9.51 10.02
N GLU A 131 -7.81 10.48 10.90
CA GLU A 131 -8.47 10.58 12.20
C GLU A 131 -9.74 11.44 12.07
N ILE A 132 -10.88 10.85 12.42
CA ILE A 132 -12.18 11.49 12.37
C ILE A 132 -12.85 11.34 13.75
N GLY A 133 -12.85 12.40 14.53
CA GLY A 133 -13.26 12.33 15.93
C GLY A 133 -12.27 11.52 16.76
N ALA A 134 -12.75 10.46 17.40
CA ALA A 134 -11.93 9.50 18.17
C ALA A 134 -11.55 8.26 17.35
N ASP A 135 -12.09 8.12 16.15
CA ASP A 135 -11.93 6.95 15.30
C ASP A 135 -10.83 7.16 14.27
N LYS A 136 -10.18 6.06 13.88
CA LYS A 136 -9.16 6.02 12.83
C LYS A 136 -9.67 5.17 11.67
N PHE A 137 -9.57 5.69 10.46
CA PHE A 137 -9.99 4.99 9.24
C PHE A 137 -8.83 4.93 8.25
N LEU A 138 -8.68 3.79 7.58
CA LEU A 138 -7.89 3.72 6.37
C LEU A 138 -8.65 4.44 5.26
N LEU A 139 -8.01 5.39 4.59
CA LEU A 139 -8.64 6.11 3.47
C LEU A 139 -9.07 5.17 2.35
N SER A 140 -8.25 4.12 2.09
CA SER A 140 -8.57 3.07 1.11
C SER A 140 -9.83 2.28 1.44
N ASP A 141 -10.17 2.13 2.73
CA ASP A 141 -11.32 1.33 3.16
C ASP A 141 -12.64 2.12 3.11
N ILE A 142 -12.55 3.46 3.14
CA ILE A 142 -13.75 4.30 3.04
C ILE A 142 -14.33 4.18 1.64
N LEU A 143 -15.56 3.69 1.56
CA LEU A 143 -16.34 3.62 0.31
C LEU A 143 -16.97 4.97 0.01
N TYR A 144 -17.75 5.45 0.95
CA TYR A 144 -18.47 6.72 0.85
C TYR A 144 -18.87 7.24 2.22
N VAL A 145 -19.32 8.48 2.26
CA VAL A 145 -19.78 9.17 3.47
C VAL A 145 -21.13 9.80 3.21
N PHE A 146 -22.04 9.69 4.18
CA PHE A 146 -23.29 10.45 4.24
C PHE A 146 -23.30 11.40 5.43
N SER A 147 -23.84 12.60 5.21
CA SER A 147 -24.13 13.56 6.26
C SER A 147 -25.47 13.27 6.91
N ASP A 148 -25.50 13.19 8.24
CA ASP A 148 -26.72 13.10 9.04
C ASP A 148 -26.68 14.15 10.16
N SER A 149 -27.27 15.30 9.87
CA SER A 149 -27.35 16.44 10.82
C SER A 149 -25.96 16.90 11.30
N ASN A 150 -25.62 16.62 12.56
CA ASN A 150 -24.33 16.95 13.19
C ASN A 150 -23.34 15.77 13.18
N TYR A 151 -23.66 14.73 12.44
CA TYR A 151 -22.85 13.51 12.31
C TYR A 151 -22.55 13.24 10.86
N CYS A 152 -21.48 12.48 10.63
CA CYS A 152 -21.22 11.82 9.35
C CYS A 152 -21.24 10.31 9.58
N GLU A 153 -21.87 9.59 8.67
CA GLU A 153 -21.84 8.14 8.59
C GLU A 153 -20.80 7.73 7.56
N ILE A 154 -19.79 7.00 8.00
CA ILE A 154 -18.67 6.54 7.17
C ILE A 154 -18.91 5.06 6.89
N PHE A 155 -18.94 4.72 5.62
CA PHE A 155 -19.18 3.37 5.14
C PHE A 155 -17.86 2.78 4.62
N THR A 156 -17.50 1.62 5.15
CA THR A 156 -16.38 0.78 4.70
C THR A 156 -16.91 -0.55 4.19
N MET A 157 -16.04 -1.44 3.67
CA MET A 157 -16.49 -2.77 3.22
C MET A 157 -17.15 -3.58 4.33
N ASP A 158 -16.66 -3.43 5.57
CA ASP A 158 -17.02 -4.30 6.70
C ASP A 158 -17.87 -3.61 7.76
N ALA A 159 -18.00 -2.27 7.73
CA ALA A 159 -18.64 -1.52 8.81
C ALA A 159 -19.29 -0.22 8.34
N GLN A 160 -20.27 0.23 9.13
CA GLN A 160 -20.83 1.58 9.10
C GLN A 160 -20.56 2.23 10.46
N THR A 161 -19.88 3.37 10.47
CA THR A 161 -19.50 4.08 11.68
C THR A 161 -20.07 5.50 11.67
N LYS A 162 -20.81 5.86 12.73
CA LYS A 162 -21.38 7.21 12.90
C LYS A 162 -20.47 8.04 13.78
N VAL A 163 -19.88 9.10 13.20
CA VAL A 163 -18.92 9.98 13.89
C VAL A 163 -19.50 11.38 14.04
N ARG A 164 -19.30 11.97 15.22
CA ARG A 164 -19.72 13.36 15.48
C ARG A 164 -18.74 14.35 14.89
N ILE A 165 -18.97 14.72 13.66
CA ILE A 165 -18.20 15.70 12.90
C ILE A 165 -19.13 16.39 11.91
N SER A 166 -18.91 17.68 11.65
CA SER A 166 -19.67 18.38 10.60
C SER A 166 -19.23 17.93 9.22
N PHE A 167 -20.17 17.86 8.27
CA PHE A 167 -19.83 17.52 6.88
C PHE A 167 -18.78 18.45 6.27
N THR A 168 -18.86 19.76 6.60
CA THR A 168 -17.89 20.76 6.11
C THR A 168 -16.47 20.52 6.65
N GLU A 169 -16.35 20.06 7.88
CA GLU A 169 -15.03 19.74 8.45
C GLU A 169 -14.47 18.46 7.85
N LEU A 170 -15.30 17.43 7.72
CA LEU A 170 -14.89 16.15 7.14
C LEU A 170 -14.55 16.29 5.65
N SER A 171 -15.36 17.04 4.88
CA SER A 171 -15.07 17.27 3.46
C SER A 171 -13.73 17.96 3.24
N LYS A 172 -13.38 18.97 4.05
CA LYS A 172 -12.06 19.63 3.97
C LYS A 172 -10.89 18.69 4.24
N LYS A 173 -11.07 17.71 5.13
CA LYS A 173 -10.04 16.70 5.39
C LYS A 173 -9.91 15.75 4.20
N LEU A 174 -11.03 15.25 3.66
CA LEU A 174 -11.05 14.28 2.58
C LEU A 174 -10.70 14.88 1.20
N GLU A 175 -11.03 16.15 0.93
CA GLU A 175 -10.69 16.85 -0.32
C GLU A 175 -9.18 17.02 -0.55
N GLN A 176 -8.35 16.82 0.49
CA GLN A 176 -6.89 16.80 0.36
C GLN A 176 -6.42 15.53 -0.39
N HIS A 177 -7.28 14.52 -0.51
CA HIS A 177 -7.00 13.26 -1.17
C HIS A 177 -7.74 13.20 -2.51
N PRO A 178 -7.02 13.07 -3.65
CA PRO A 178 -7.61 13.16 -4.99
C PRO A 178 -8.66 12.10 -5.32
N SER A 179 -8.72 11.02 -4.52
CA SER A 179 -9.71 9.96 -4.68
C SER A 179 -11.10 10.33 -4.14
N PHE A 180 -11.21 11.34 -3.27
CA PHE A 180 -12.48 11.70 -2.67
C PHE A 180 -13.18 12.84 -3.44
N MET A 181 -14.48 12.67 -3.68
CA MET A 181 -15.30 13.62 -4.41
C MET A 181 -16.64 13.85 -3.73
N ILE A 182 -17.01 15.13 -3.55
CA ILE A 182 -18.37 15.50 -3.14
C ILE A 182 -19.29 15.40 -4.35
N VAL A 183 -20.17 14.39 -4.36
CA VAL A 183 -21.09 14.11 -5.48
C VAL A 183 -22.49 14.64 -5.28
N GLY A 184 -22.83 15.02 -4.05
CA GLY A 184 -24.15 15.54 -3.71
C GLY A 184 -24.16 16.30 -2.40
N ARG A 185 -25.34 16.81 -2.00
CA ARG A 185 -25.50 17.48 -0.71
C ARG A 185 -25.30 16.49 0.43
N GLY A 186 -24.17 16.61 1.13
CA GLY A 186 -23.83 15.70 2.23
C GLY A 186 -23.36 14.32 1.81
N ILE A 187 -22.87 14.18 0.56
CA ILE A 187 -22.42 12.89 0.03
C ILE A 187 -20.99 13.02 -0.53
N ILE A 188 -20.09 12.19 -0.04
CA ILE A 188 -18.73 12.04 -0.56
C ILE A 188 -18.55 10.59 -0.99
N VAL A 189 -17.93 10.35 -2.15
CA VAL A 189 -17.53 9.03 -2.62
C VAL A 189 -16.01 8.92 -2.73
N ASN A 190 -15.48 7.72 -2.58
CA ASN A 190 -14.08 7.41 -2.85
C ASN A 190 -13.96 6.72 -4.21
N PHE A 191 -13.26 7.33 -5.15
CA PHE A 191 -13.02 6.79 -6.48
C PHE A 191 -12.18 5.50 -6.47
N GLU A 192 -11.38 5.27 -5.42
CA GLU A 192 -10.66 4.01 -5.26
C GLU A 192 -11.61 2.81 -5.15
N ASN A 193 -12.75 3.04 -4.52
CA ASN A 193 -13.81 2.07 -4.29
C ASN A 193 -15.03 2.27 -5.21
N THR A 194 -14.91 3.09 -6.24
CA THR A 194 -15.94 3.27 -7.27
C THR A 194 -15.60 2.39 -8.47
N SER A 195 -16.50 1.47 -8.80
CA SER A 195 -16.36 0.56 -9.94
C SER A 195 -16.57 1.28 -11.27
N HIS A 196 -17.68 2.03 -11.37
CA HIS A 196 -18.06 2.82 -12.55
C HIS A 196 -19.18 3.81 -12.21
N ILE A 197 -19.46 4.72 -13.13
CA ILE A 197 -20.62 5.62 -13.04
C ILE A 197 -21.67 5.12 -14.03
N SER A 198 -22.91 4.97 -13.58
CA SER A 198 -24.05 4.48 -14.39
C SER A 198 -25.28 5.35 -14.18
N GLY A 199 -25.72 6.03 -15.22
CA GLY A 199 -26.81 7.01 -15.11
C GLY A 199 -26.43 8.16 -14.17
N ASN A 200 -27.17 8.33 -13.09
CA ASN A 200 -26.91 9.35 -12.08
C ASN A 200 -26.26 8.77 -10.80
N ASP A 201 -25.68 7.59 -10.86
CA ASP A 201 -25.16 6.90 -9.67
C ASP A 201 -23.68 6.54 -9.83
N CYS A 202 -22.90 6.72 -8.77
CA CYS A 202 -21.61 6.04 -8.57
C CYS A 202 -21.90 4.63 -8.06
N VAL A 203 -21.49 3.62 -8.82
CA VAL A 203 -21.58 2.21 -8.42
C VAL A 203 -20.32 1.83 -7.69
N MET A 204 -20.44 1.52 -6.40
CA MET A 204 -19.32 1.18 -5.54
C MET A 204 -18.83 -0.26 -5.78
N SER A 205 -17.64 -0.60 -5.30
CA SER A 205 -17.05 -1.94 -5.44
C SER A 205 -17.86 -3.05 -4.76
N ASN A 206 -18.65 -2.71 -3.73
CA ASN A 206 -19.59 -3.61 -3.06
C ASN A 206 -20.96 -3.72 -3.77
N GLY A 207 -21.14 -3.03 -4.91
CA GLY A 207 -22.35 -3.04 -5.71
C GLY A 207 -23.40 -1.99 -5.31
N GLU A 208 -23.19 -1.25 -4.26
CA GLU A 208 -24.09 -0.16 -3.86
C GLU A 208 -24.08 1.01 -4.84
N LYS A 209 -25.23 1.66 -4.99
CA LYS A 209 -25.42 2.79 -5.89
C LYS A 209 -25.59 4.08 -5.09
N ILE A 210 -24.65 4.98 -5.24
CA ILE A 210 -24.63 6.26 -4.53
C ILE A 210 -25.07 7.39 -5.48
N PRO A 211 -26.17 8.08 -5.19
CA PRO A 211 -26.72 9.06 -6.10
C PRO A 211 -25.82 10.29 -6.24
N VAL A 212 -25.58 10.67 -7.49
CA VAL A 212 -24.87 11.91 -7.86
C VAL A 212 -25.90 12.99 -8.18
N SER A 213 -25.74 14.18 -7.59
CA SER A 213 -26.63 15.28 -7.92
C SER A 213 -26.50 15.68 -9.40
N ARG A 214 -27.63 15.99 -10.07
CA ARG A 214 -27.64 16.34 -11.51
C ARG A 214 -26.65 17.45 -11.86
N ARG A 215 -26.44 18.42 -10.94
CA ARG A 215 -25.50 19.53 -11.14
C ARG A 215 -24.04 19.11 -11.11
N LYS A 216 -23.74 18.01 -10.44
CA LYS A 216 -22.36 17.51 -10.27
C LYS A 216 -22.02 16.33 -11.17
N LEU A 217 -22.99 15.79 -11.91
CA LEU A 217 -22.81 14.56 -12.69
C LEU A 217 -21.64 14.69 -13.68
N GLN A 218 -21.64 15.71 -14.54
CA GLN A 218 -20.56 15.90 -15.53
C GLN A 218 -19.20 16.13 -14.88
N GLU A 219 -19.16 16.90 -13.78
CA GLU A 219 -17.95 17.16 -13.01
C GLU A 219 -17.42 15.86 -12.39
N THR A 220 -18.32 15.04 -11.81
CA THR A 220 -17.97 13.75 -11.19
C THR A 220 -17.45 12.74 -12.21
N GLU A 221 -18.11 12.62 -13.38
CA GLU A 221 -17.66 11.75 -14.46
C GLU A 221 -16.25 12.13 -14.94
N ARG A 222 -16.04 13.42 -15.22
CA ARG A 222 -14.74 13.93 -15.64
C ARG A 222 -13.66 13.65 -14.59
N ALA A 223 -13.92 13.98 -13.31
CA ALA A 223 -12.98 13.77 -12.21
C ALA A 223 -12.65 12.29 -12.02
N PHE A 224 -13.64 11.40 -12.17
CA PHE A 224 -13.45 9.96 -12.06
C PHE A 224 -12.54 9.43 -13.18
N TYR A 225 -12.78 9.81 -14.44
CA TYR A 225 -11.94 9.38 -15.56
C TYR A 225 -10.52 9.97 -15.48
N ASP A 226 -10.38 11.23 -15.08
CA ASP A 226 -9.09 11.88 -14.87
C ASP A 226 -8.28 11.16 -13.76
N TRP A 227 -8.97 10.77 -12.67
CA TRP A 227 -8.37 10.01 -11.59
C TRP A 227 -7.94 8.60 -12.03
N GLN A 228 -8.79 7.86 -12.77
CA GLN A 228 -8.45 6.56 -13.33
C GLN A 228 -7.24 6.65 -14.26
N PHE A 229 -7.21 7.65 -15.14
CA PHE A 229 -6.11 7.85 -16.08
C PHE A 229 -4.78 8.12 -15.34
N LYS A 230 -4.79 8.99 -14.32
CA LYS A 230 -3.62 9.25 -13.49
C LYS A 230 -3.14 7.98 -12.75
N LYS A 231 -4.07 7.18 -12.24
CA LYS A 231 -3.77 5.91 -11.56
C LYS A 231 -3.16 4.87 -12.52
N MET A 232 -3.55 4.87 -13.78
CA MET A 232 -2.92 4.01 -14.80
C MET A 232 -1.49 4.45 -15.09
N LEU A 233 -1.24 5.75 -15.27
CA LEU A 233 0.10 6.29 -15.55
C LEU A 233 1.08 6.11 -14.37
N SER A 234 0.60 6.08 -13.13
CA SER A 234 1.45 5.85 -11.95
C SER A 234 1.85 4.37 -11.76
N LYS A 235 1.33 3.45 -12.60
CA LYS A 235 1.65 2.01 -12.59
C LYS A 235 2.66 1.60 -13.67
N GLU A 236 3.04 2.52 -14.56
CA GLU A 236 4.14 2.36 -15.53
C GLU A 236 5.45 2.92 -14.94
#